data_d0506caf0881cacf8340252c422bb6c1
#
_entry.id   d0506caf0881cacf8340252c422bb6c1
#
_cell.length_a   1.000
_cell.length_b   1.000
_cell.length_c   1.000
_cell.angle_alpha   90.00
_cell.angle_beta   90.00
_cell.angle_gamma   90.00
#
_symmetry.space_group_name_H-M   'P 1'
#
loop_
_entity.id
_entity.type
_entity.pdbx_description
1 polymer ?
#
loop_
_entity_poly.entity_id
_entity_poly.type
_entity_poly.pdbx_seq_one_letter_code
_entity_poly.pdbx_strand_id
1 'polypeptide(L)'
;SGALMSRIIKLWLLLFFFVPAAALSYEFPPERSKSDAETEFGWMVLPLPIVVEGIGSGVPIAAAISNVYKSADLLMAKTFFEGDFEINLFSFSKFPLIGDKLLFSFGFTDLNMPFRSYDRGIDSGKDDYYQTLEKYDSNFVTFQSQFYKQRLEFLVSYSTGGTKLEKIFDVDGNDFSNIQSPQRRWIDRVIGTQIDLTDNHLDPNEGLRIGILHSESNYGLNELSDYAVNDLNVTAYFPFFETHTLLFNAFQSRSYITDNGIVDENALRNKYGLGCDLETETTACQNAETRRINYWLKRNQSSKATALGGLNRMRAYSLGRFYAANSSNYVLEYRLNYSEKRTPINWIFLGGIRTVLQTSFFYETGSVSDDIARLHEKMKSSFGVGFRAIISGLIYRFDLAKGEDGIAPTLFINYPLSLGTLGS
;
A
#
# COMPACT_ATOMS: atom_id res chain seq x y z
N SER A 1 31.90 1.33 -9.68
CA SER A 1 30.49 1.71 -9.40
C SER A 1 30.35 2.79 -8.31
N GLY A 2 31.26 2.83 -7.31
CA GLY A 2 31.24 3.86 -6.25
C GLY A 2 31.42 5.30 -6.72
N ALA A 3 32.13 5.53 -7.81
CA ALA A 3 32.39 6.86 -8.35
C ALA A 3 31.12 7.49 -9.03
N LEU A 4 30.24 6.66 -9.59
CA LEU A 4 29.00 7.12 -10.20
C LEU A 4 27.98 7.56 -9.13
N MET A 5 27.89 6.79 -8.04
CA MET A 5 27.02 7.08 -6.91
C MET A 5 27.44 8.35 -6.17
N SER A 6 28.76 8.56 -5.98
CA SER A 6 29.32 9.81 -5.44
C SER A 6 29.02 11.02 -6.34
N ARG A 7 29.01 10.87 -7.65
CA ARG A 7 28.65 11.95 -8.60
C ARG A 7 27.14 12.26 -8.57
N ILE A 8 26.31 11.25 -8.44
CA ILE A 8 24.84 11.41 -8.32
C ILE A 8 24.50 12.12 -7.00
N ILE A 9 25.10 11.71 -5.87
CA ILE A 9 24.89 12.36 -4.57
C ILE A 9 25.38 13.83 -4.62
N LYS A 10 26.51 14.11 -5.25
CA LYS A 10 27.00 15.49 -5.43
C LYS A 10 26.13 16.32 -6.36
N LEU A 11 25.56 15.73 -7.40
CA LEU A 11 24.59 16.39 -8.28
C LEU A 11 23.28 16.69 -7.56
N TRP A 12 22.84 15.79 -6.67
CA TRP A 12 21.66 15.97 -5.82
C TRP A 12 21.88 17.06 -4.76
N LEU A 13 23.07 17.11 -4.14
CA LEU A 13 23.42 18.19 -3.22
C LEU A 13 23.52 19.55 -3.94
N LEU A 14 24.02 19.59 -5.19
CA LEU A 14 24.05 20.82 -5.98
C LEU A 14 22.64 21.29 -6.39
N LEU A 15 21.72 20.38 -6.72
CA LEU A 15 20.31 20.73 -6.99
C LEU A 15 19.60 21.30 -5.75
N PHE A 16 19.97 20.86 -4.54
CA PHE A 16 19.44 21.43 -3.29
C PHE A 16 19.95 22.88 -3.03
N PHE A 17 21.13 23.25 -3.52
CA PHE A 17 21.69 24.60 -3.38
C PHE A 17 21.24 25.57 -4.48
N PHE A 18 20.66 25.10 -5.58
CA PHE A 18 20.11 25.93 -6.65
C PHE A 18 18.60 26.18 -6.57
N VAL A 19 18.00 26.05 -5.38
CA VAL A 19 16.68 26.65 -5.13
C VAL A 19 16.89 28.18 -5.19
N PRO A 20 16.31 28.89 -6.17
CA PRO A 20 16.53 30.32 -6.30
C PRO A 20 16.09 31.02 -5.03
N ALA A 21 16.81 32.06 -4.65
CA ALA A 21 16.55 32.89 -3.47
C ALA A 21 15.14 33.53 -3.41
N ALA A 22 14.33 33.38 -4.46
CA ALA A 22 12.90 33.69 -4.47
C ALA A 22 12.07 32.79 -3.54
N ALA A 23 12.61 31.68 -3.02
CA ALA A 23 11.97 30.83 -2.02
C ALA A 23 12.09 31.37 -0.58
N LEU A 24 12.76 32.49 -0.35
CA LEU A 24 12.99 33.04 0.99
C LEU A 24 11.86 33.93 1.55
N SER A 25 10.76 34.08 0.83
CA SER A 25 9.52 34.68 1.37
C SER A 25 8.45 33.63 1.71
N TYR A 26 8.84 32.38 1.87
CA TYR A 26 7.98 31.25 2.09
C TYR A 26 7.53 31.16 3.56
N GLU A 27 6.25 31.33 3.80
CA GLU A 27 5.66 31.17 5.14
C GLU A 27 5.48 29.67 5.43
N PHE A 28 6.34 29.12 6.29
CA PHE A 28 6.26 27.71 6.69
C PHE A 28 5.77 27.60 8.15
N PRO A 29 4.75 26.80 8.45
CA PRO A 29 3.95 25.97 7.53
C PRO A 29 2.94 26.80 6.72
N PRO A 30 2.64 26.43 5.45
CA PRO A 30 1.72 27.15 4.61
C PRO A 30 0.31 27.22 5.24
N GLU A 31 -0.48 28.21 4.88
CA GLU A 31 -1.86 28.30 5.33
C GLU A 31 -2.67 27.09 4.85
N ARG A 32 -3.46 26.49 5.75
CA ARG A 32 -4.27 25.31 5.43
C ARG A 32 -5.46 25.72 4.58
N SER A 33 -5.50 25.28 3.35
CA SER A 33 -6.71 25.41 2.53
C SER A 33 -7.80 24.45 3.03
N LYS A 34 -9.05 24.91 3.00
CA LYS A 34 -10.18 23.98 3.22
C LYS A 34 -10.38 23.19 1.93
N SER A 35 -10.36 21.88 2.03
CA SER A 35 -10.85 21.03 0.94
C SER A 35 -12.37 21.16 0.89
N ASP A 36 -12.89 21.67 -0.22
CA ASP A 36 -14.35 21.73 -0.43
C ASP A 36 -14.97 20.32 -0.48
N ALA A 37 -14.19 19.31 -0.80
CA ALA A 37 -14.64 17.91 -0.81
C ALA A 37 -14.90 17.33 0.59
N GLU A 38 -14.30 17.90 1.65
CA GLU A 38 -14.48 17.42 3.03
C GLU A 38 -15.79 17.90 3.68
N THR A 39 -16.48 18.86 3.12
CA THR A 39 -17.62 19.53 3.79
C THR A 39 -18.97 19.32 3.12
N GLU A 40 -19.02 18.76 1.92
CA GLU A 40 -20.26 18.62 1.17
C GLU A 40 -20.71 17.16 1.06
N PHE A 41 -22.03 16.97 1.13
CA PHE A 41 -22.65 15.68 0.87
C PHE A 41 -22.47 15.30 -0.60
N GLY A 42 -21.99 14.11 -0.85
CA GLY A 42 -21.88 13.54 -2.18
C GLY A 42 -22.18 12.04 -2.17
N TRP A 43 -22.63 11.53 -3.27
CA TRP A 43 -22.84 10.09 -3.43
C TRP A 43 -22.52 9.63 -4.85
N MET A 44 -22.09 8.39 -4.97
CA MET A 44 -21.88 7.74 -6.25
C MET A 44 -22.16 6.23 -6.19
N VAL A 45 -22.62 5.68 -7.28
CA VAL A 45 -22.71 4.21 -7.49
C VAL A 45 -22.18 3.93 -8.88
N LEU A 46 -21.01 3.31 -8.96
CA LEU A 46 -20.31 3.09 -10.22
C LEU A 46 -19.65 1.70 -10.26
N PRO A 47 -19.58 1.04 -11.42
CA PRO A 47 -18.62 -0.03 -11.63
C PRO A 47 -17.22 0.57 -11.61
N LEU A 48 -16.32 -0.04 -10.82
CA LEU A 48 -14.94 0.43 -10.66
C LEU A 48 -14.00 -0.69 -11.15
N PRO A 49 -13.55 -0.65 -12.40
CA PRO A 49 -12.53 -1.57 -12.85
C PRO A 49 -11.27 -1.44 -11.97
N ILE A 50 -10.77 -2.56 -11.48
CA ILE A 50 -9.55 -2.66 -10.69
C ILE A 50 -8.60 -3.60 -11.43
N VAL A 51 -7.36 -3.17 -11.58
CA VAL A 51 -6.27 -3.97 -12.17
C VAL A 51 -5.05 -3.81 -11.27
N VAL A 52 -4.51 -4.92 -10.78
CA VAL A 52 -3.33 -4.92 -9.92
C VAL A 52 -2.36 -5.99 -10.41
N GLU A 53 -1.14 -5.58 -10.72
CA GLU A 53 -0.09 -6.50 -11.14
C GLU A 53 0.18 -7.56 -10.06
N GLY A 54 0.13 -8.83 -10.46
CA GLY A 54 0.30 -9.99 -9.58
C GLY A 54 -0.96 -10.43 -8.82
N ILE A 55 -2.08 -9.71 -8.96
CA ILE A 55 -3.40 -10.11 -8.44
C ILE A 55 -4.34 -10.43 -9.61
N GLY A 56 -4.40 -9.54 -10.62
CA GLY A 56 -5.31 -9.67 -11.75
C GLY A 56 -6.29 -8.51 -11.86
N SER A 57 -7.45 -8.77 -12.43
CA SER A 57 -8.48 -7.77 -12.72
C SER A 57 -9.85 -8.18 -12.19
N GLY A 58 -10.65 -7.17 -11.83
CA GLY A 58 -12.04 -7.35 -11.40
C GLY A 58 -12.83 -6.06 -11.54
N VAL A 59 -14.15 -6.17 -11.56
CA VAL A 59 -15.05 -5.01 -11.69
C VAL A 59 -16.10 -5.05 -10.56
N PRO A 60 -15.74 -4.60 -9.33
CA PRO A 60 -16.75 -4.41 -8.31
C PRO A 60 -17.67 -3.23 -8.66
N ILE A 61 -18.92 -3.31 -8.20
CA ILE A 61 -19.80 -2.14 -8.10
C ILE A 61 -19.51 -1.51 -6.75
N ALA A 62 -19.10 -0.24 -6.76
CA ALA A 62 -18.88 0.53 -5.55
C ALA A 62 -19.98 1.58 -5.37
N ALA A 63 -20.47 1.68 -4.14
CA ALA A 63 -21.35 2.74 -3.68
C ALA A 63 -20.60 3.51 -2.59
N ALA A 64 -20.46 4.82 -2.77
CA ALA A 64 -19.84 5.70 -1.79
C ALA A 64 -20.77 6.86 -1.46
N ILE A 65 -20.82 7.22 -0.19
CA ILE A 65 -21.52 8.41 0.29
C ILE A 65 -20.55 9.17 1.19
N SER A 66 -20.19 10.39 0.79
CA SER A 66 -19.34 11.26 1.57
C SER A 66 -20.17 12.20 2.43
N ASN A 67 -19.69 12.49 3.63
CA ASN A 67 -20.31 13.41 4.57
C ASN A 67 -21.77 13.06 4.90
N VAL A 68 -22.08 11.77 5.04
CA VAL A 68 -23.42 11.26 5.40
C VAL A 68 -23.89 11.81 6.76
N TYR A 69 -22.95 12.02 7.67
CA TYR A 69 -23.15 12.75 8.92
C TYR A 69 -21.87 13.50 9.27
N LYS A 70 -21.87 14.82 9.09
CA LYS A 70 -20.69 15.69 9.24
C LYS A 70 -19.53 15.17 8.37
N SER A 71 -18.47 14.60 8.98
CA SER A 71 -17.30 14.06 8.28
C SER A 71 -17.40 12.56 7.97
N ALA A 72 -18.50 11.90 8.34
CA ALA A 72 -18.61 10.45 8.17
C ALA A 72 -18.83 10.04 6.72
N ASP A 73 -18.07 9.08 6.25
CA ASP A 73 -18.14 8.51 4.92
C ASP A 73 -18.56 7.03 4.97
N LEU A 74 -19.37 6.63 3.98
CA LEU A 74 -19.79 5.24 3.78
C LEU A 74 -19.23 4.74 2.46
N LEU A 75 -18.55 3.61 2.46
CA LEU A 75 -18.09 2.93 1.27
C LEU A 75 -18.54 1.47 1.29
N MET A 76 -19.14 1.03 0.20
CA MET A 76 -19.48 -0.36 -0.06
C MET A 76 -18.93 -0.74 -1.43
N ALA A 77 -18.37 -1.94 -1.55
CA ALA A 77 -17.95 -2.46 -2.83
C ALA A 77 -18.22 -3.96 -2.89
N LYS A 78 -18.78 -4.44 -4.01
CA LYS A 78 -19.05 -5.85 -4.20
C LYS A 78 -18.81 -6.24 -5.65
N THR A 79 -18.13 -7.36 -5.87
CA THR A 79 -18.00 -7.99 -7.20
C THR A 79 -19.22 -8.84 -7.47
N PHE A 80 -19.84 -8.64 -8.65
CA PHE A 80 -21.00 -9.38 -9.14
C PHE A 80 -20.71 -10.22 -10.38
N PHE A 81 -19.54 -10.02 -10.99
CA PHE A 81 -19.13 -10.69 -12.20
C PHE A 81 -17.90 -11.55 -11.93
N GLU A 82 -17.78 -12.67 -12.59
CA GLU A 82 -16.58 -13.50 -12.51
C GLU A 82 -15.34 -12.70 -12.97
N GLY A 83 -14.25 -12.83 -12.23
CA GLY A 83 -12.98 -12.16 -12.47
C GLY A 83 -11.86 -12.87 -11.73
N ASP A 84 -10.65 -12.32 -11.80
CA ASP A 84 -9.50 -12.89 -11.11
C ASP A 84 -9.63 -12.77 -9.59
N PHE A 85 -10.41 -11.79 -9.12
CA PHE A 85 -10.68 -11.64 -7.69
C PHE A 85 -12.12 -11.22 -7.40
N GLU A 86 -12.56 -11.57 -6.20
CA GLU A 86 -13.86 -11.16 -5.66
C GLU A 86 -13.64 -10.30 -4.42
N ILE A 87 -14.43 -9.23 -4.28
CA ILE A 87 -14.43 -8.35 -3.12
C ILE A 87 -15.85 -8.15 -2.60
N ASN A 88 -15.99 -8.21 -1.27
CA ASN A 88 -17.15 -7.73 -0.55
C ASN A 88 -16.63 -6.86 0.61
N LEU A 89 -16.81 -5.55 0.49
CA LEU A 89 -16.27 -4.55 1.40
C LEU A 89 -17.38 -3.65 1.91
N PHE A 90 -17.33 -3.36 3.18
CA PHE A 90 -18.09 -2.30 3.83
C PHE A 90 -17.16 -1.52 4.74
N SER A 91 -17.21 -0.19 4.65
CA SER A 91 -16.49 0.71 5.54
C SER A 91 -17.38 1.91 5.90
N PHE A 92 -17.48 2.19 7.19
CA PHE A 92 -18.03 3.42 7.72
C PHE A 92 -16.89 4.14 8.44
N SER A 93 -16.50 5.30 7.93
CA SER A 93 -15.27 5.97 8.34
C SER A 93 -15.53 7.41 8.79
N LYS A 94 -14.62 7.93 9.62
CA LYS A 94 -14.58 9.31 10.09
C LYS A 94 -15.86 9.76 10.83
N PHE A 95 -16.57 8.85 11.51
CA PHE A 95 -17.72 9.22 12.35
C PHE A 95 -17.24 10.05 13.55
N PRO A 96 -17.73 11.30 13.71
CA PRO A 96 -17.28 12.20 14.74
C PRO A 96 -17.86 11.82 16.11
N LEU A 97 -17.01 11.34 17.01
CA LEU A 97 -17.36 11.07 18.41
C LEU A 97 -17.28 12.33 19.27
N ILE A 98 -16.22 13.13 19.10
CA ILE A 98 -16.01 14.38 19.82
C ILE A 98 -15.68 15.48 18.80
N GLY A 99 -16.72 16.06 18.22
CA GLY A 99 -16.56 17.07 17.17
C GLY A 99 -15.71 16.53 16.02
N ASP A 100 -14.77 17.33 15.56
CA ASP A 100 -13.75 16.98 14.58
C ASP A 100 -12.44 16.42 15.18
N LYS A 101 -12.39 16.29 16.52
CA LYS A 101 -11.15 15.93 17.24
C LYS A 101 -10.96 14.45 17.44
N LEU A 102 -12.05 13.69 17.56
CA LEU A 102 -12.00 12.23 17.72
C LEU A 102 -12.97 11.58 16.75
N LEU A 103 -12.42 10.84 15.81
CA LEU A 103 -13.14 10.14 14.77
C LEU A 103 -13.08 8.63 15.00
N PHE A 104 -14.14 7.96 14.63
CA PHE A 104 -14.30 6.51 14.71
C PHE A 104 -14.56 5.94 13.33
N SER A 105 -13.93 4.82 13.02
CA SER A 105 -14.14 4.08 11.78
C SER A 105 -14.24 2.59 12.07
N PHE A 106 -15.06 1.88 11.29
CA PHE A 106 -15.13 0.43 11.32
C PHE A 106 -15.50 -0.12 9.95
N GLY A 107 -15.18 -1.38 9.73
CA GLY A 107 -15.55 -2.04 8.49
C GLY A 107 -15.22 -3.51 8.49
N PHE A 108 -15.65 -4.16 7.42
CA PHE A 108 -15.29 -5.53 7.11
C PHE A 108 -14.90 -5.66 5.64
N THR A 109 -14.07 -6.66 5.36
CA THR A 109 -13.64 -7.00 4.01
C THR A 109 -13.62 -8.52 3.88
N ASP A 110 -14.18 -9.03 2.81
CA ASP A 110 -14.10 -10.43 2.39
C ASP A 110 -13.55 -10.43 0.96
N LEU A 111 -12.39 -11.06 0.77
CA LEU A 111 -11.66 -11.09 -0.49
C LEU A 111 -11.38 -12.53 -0.88
N ASN A 112 -11.54 -12.86 -2.14
CA ASN A 112 -11.02 -14.07 -2.74
C ASN A 112 -10.13 -13.65 -3.91
N MET A 113 -8.81 -13.83 -3.77
CA MET A 113 -7.89 -13.33 -4.76
C MET A 113 -6.57 -14.12 -4.82
N PRO A 114 -5.93 -14.15 -5.99
CA PRO A 114 -4.61 -14.73 -6.14
C PRO A 114 -3.54 -13.84 -5.51
N PHE A 115 -2.53 -14.48 -4.91
CA PHE A 115 -1.32 -13.84 -4.41
C PHE A 115 -0.09 -14.53 -4.96
N ARG A 116 0.90 -13.77 -5.39
CA ARG A 116 2.23 -14.29 -5.72
C ARG A 116 3.14 -14.15 -4.50
N SER A 117 3.66 -15.28 -4.03
CA SER A 117 4.64 -15.33 -2.94
C SER A 117 6.03 -15.50 -3.55
N TYR A 118 6.77 -14.41 -3.66
CA TYR A 118 8.11 -14.36 -4.24
C TYR A 118 9.16 -14.89 -3.27
N ASP A 119 10.31 -15.27 -3.80
CA ASP A 119 11.50 -15.54 -3.00
C ASP A 119 11.99 -14.26 -2.31
N ARG A 120 12.55 -14.41 -1.11
CA ARG A 120 12.96 -13.31 -0.25
C ARG A 120 14.18 -12.59 -0.81
N GLY A 121 14.16 -11.25 -0.74
CA GLY A 121 15.29 -10.38 -1.06
C GLY A 121 15.13 -9.58 -2.34
N ILE A 122 16.12 -8.71 -2.61
CA ILE A 122 16.15 -7.82 -3.76
C ILE A 122 16.57 -8.50 -5.05
N ASP A 123 17.27 -9.65 -4.94
CA ASP A 123 17.85 -10.38 -6.06
C ASP A 123 16.91 -11.46 -6.63
N SER A 124 15.72 -11.68 -6.03
CA SER A 124 14.76 -12.65 -6.53
C SER A 124 14.36 -12.36 -7.99
N GLY A 125 14.30 -13.38 -8.85
CA GLY A 125 13.87 -13.28 -10.23
C GLY A 125 12.37 -13.02 -10.35
N LYS A 126 11.91 -12.53 -11.51
CA LYS A 126 10.49 -12.24 -11.75
C LYS A 126 9.60 -13.49 -11.69
N ASP A 127 10.17 -14.66 -11.98
CA ASP A 127 9.48 -15.95 -12.00
C ASP A 127 9.77 -16.78 -10.75
N ASP A 128 10.48 -16.20 -9.74
CA ASP A 128 10.82 -16.87 -8.49
C ASP A 128 9.67 -16.74 -7.48
N TYR A 129 8.51 -17.29 -7.81
CA TYR A 129 7.32 -17.28 -6.95
C TYR A 129 6.52 -18.59 -7.05
N TYR A 130 5.64 -18.81 -6.09
CA TYR A 130 4.44 -19.63 -6.23
C TYR A 130 3.21 -18.77 -6.05
N GLN A 131 2.11 -19.15 -6.65
CA GLN A 131 0.85 -18.41 -6.56
C GLN A 131 -0.14 -19.16 -5.67
N THR A 132 -0.86 -18.42 -4.82
CA THR A 132 -1.95 -18.96 -4.01
C THR A 132 -3.25 -18.29 -4.41
N LEU A 133 -4.36 -19.03 -4.35
CA LEU A 133 -5.70 -18.46 -4.27
C LEU A 133 -6.11 -18.51 -2.79
N GLU A 134 -6.31 -17.35 -2.20
CA GLU A 134 -6.61 -17.22 -0.78
C GLU A 134 -7.93 -16.49 -0.57
N LYS A 135 -8.78 -17.07 0.29
CA LYS A 135 -9.92 -16.39 0.85
C LYS A 135 -9.50 -15.68 2.13
N TYR A 136 -9.68 -14.38 2.15
CA TYR A 136 -9.28 -13.49 3.22
C TYR A 136 -10.50 -12.78 3.79
N ASP A 137 -10.71 -12.86 5.10
CA ASP A 137 -11.72 -12.11 5.82
C ASP A 137 -11.07 -11.19 6.86
N SER A 138 -11.57 -9.96 6.99
CA SER A 138 -11.12 -9.07 8.05
C SER A 138 -12.20 -8.12 8.54
N ASN A 139 -12.08 -7.77 9.83
CA ASN A 139 -12.85 -6.72 10.47
C ASN A 139 -11.90 -5.76 11.14
N PHE A 140 -12.18 -4.46 11.08
CA PHE A 140 -11.35 -3.45 11.73
C PHE A 140 -12.17 -2.42 12.48
N VAL A 141 -11.57 -1.86 13.51
CA VAL A 141 -12.01 -0.65 14.19
C VAL A 141 -10.83 0.30 14.33
N THR A 142 -11.08 1.60 14.12
CA THR A 142 -10.04 2.62 14.18
C THR A 142 -10.55 3.85 14.92
N PHE A 143 -9.71 4.38 15.81
CA PHE A 143 -9.88 5.68 16.43
C PHE A 143 -8.79 6.61 15.93
N GLN A 144 -9.18 7.78 15.46
CA GLN A 144 -8.28 8.81 14.96
C GLN A 144 -8.53 10.11 15.70
N SER A 145 -7.50 10.67 16.30
CA SER A 145 -7.55 11.97 16.96
C SER A 145 -6.84 13.01 16.10
N GLN A 146 -7.47 14.17 15.89
CA GLN A 146 -6.96 15.24 15.04
C GLN A 146 -6.89 16.55 15.83
N PHE A 147 -5.75 17.27 15.68
CA PHE A 147 -5.50 18.53 16.38
C PHE A 147 -4.95 19.57 15.40
N TYR A 148 -5.13 20.84 15.74
CA TYR A 148 -4.57 21.98 15.00
C TYR A 148 -4.94 21.98 13.49
N LYS A 149 -6.24 21.83 13.18
CA LYS A 149 -6.73 21.72 11.78
C LYS A 149 -6.07 20.55 11.04
N GLN A 150 -6.06 19.36 11.65
CA GLN A 150 -5.46 18.14 11.08
C GLN A 150 -3.93 18.21 10.86
N ARG A 151 -3.22 19.11 11.57
CA ARG A 151 -1.75 19.14 11.49
C ARG A 151 -1.07 18.10 12.35
N LEU A 152 -1.75 17.60 13.38
CA LEU A 152 -1.27 16.52 14.23
C LEU A 152 -2.36 15.48 14.35
N GLU A 153 -2.04 14.26 13.94
CA GLU A 153 -2.95 13.11 13.96
C GLU A 153 -2.36 11.97 14.77
N PHE A 154 -3.21 11.27 15.51
CA PHE A 154 -2.91 10.03 16.20
C PHE A 154 -3.94 8.98 15.78
N LEU A 155 -3.47 7.78 15.48
CA LEU A 155 -4.24 6.66 15.05
C LEU A 155 -4.03 5.48 16.00
N VAL A 156 -5.13 4.83 16.39
CA VAL A 156 -5.10 3.50 17.00
C VAL A 156 -6.08 2.63 16.23
N SER A 157 -5.61 1.53 15.70
CA SER A 157 -6.43 0.57 14.96
C SER A 157 -6.25 -0.84 15.51
N TYR A 158 -7.34 -1.56 15.54
CA TYR A 158 -7.38 -2.98 15.85
C TYR A 158 -8.09 -3.69 14.72
N SER A 159 -7.47 -4.72 14.17
CA SER A 159 -8.09 -5.56 13.17
C SER A 159 -7.89 -7.04 13.48
N THR A 160 -8.84 -7.84 13.05
CA THR A 160 -8.78 -9.30 13.15
C THR A 160 -9.29 -9.90 11.87
N GLY A 161 -8.72 -11.02 11.50
CA GLY A 161 -9.13 -11.68 10.29
C GLY A 161 -8.67 -13.11 10.19
N GLY A 162 -8.94 -13.69 9.05
CA GLY A 162 -8.54 -15.04 8.71
C GLY A 162 -8.09 -15.14 7.27
N THR A 163 -7.26 -16.13 7.01
CA THR A 163 -6.84 -16.49 5.65
C THR A 163 -7.02 -17.99 5.48
N LYS A 164 -7.79 -18.37 4.47
CA LYS A 164 -7.96 -19.76 4.06
C LYS A 164 -7.33 -19.94 2.67
N LEU A 165 -6.36 -20.83 2.57
CA LEU A 165 -5.78 -21.22 1.31
C LEU A 165 -6.76 -22.13 0.58
N GLU A 166 -7.09 -21.81 -0.68
CA GLU A 166 -7.97 -22.62 -1.52
C GLU A 166 -7.19 -23.40 -2.57
N LYS A 167 -6.22 -22.74 -3.21
CA LYS A 167 -5.39 -23.34 -4.25
C LYS A 167 -3.95 -22.86 -4.21
N ILE A 168 -3.05 -23.68 -4.72
CA ILE A 168 -1.64 -23.32 -4.95
C ILE A 168 -1.30 -23.67 -6.39
N PHE A 169 -0.57 -22.76 -7.04
CA PHE A 169 -0.07 -22.93 -8.39
C PHE A 169 1.43 -22.65 -8.42
N ASP A 170 2.13 -23.31 -9.31
CA ASP A 170 3.50 -22.88 -9.67
C ASP A 170 3.47 -21.72 -10.68
N VAL A 171 4.66 -21.32 -11.15
CA VAL A 171 4.84 -20.28 -12.16
C VAL A 171 4.22 -20.64 -13.52
N ASP A 172 4.11 -21.91 -13.83
CA ASP A 172 3.55 -22.44 -15.07
C ASP A 172 2.01 -22.67 -15.00
N GLY A 173 1.42 -22.43 -13.80
CA GLY A 173 -0.02 -22.59 -13.59
C GLY A 173 -0.47 -24.00 -13.25
N ASN A 174 0.45 -24.90 -12.91
CA ASN A 174 0.08 -26.24 -12.43
C ASN A 174 -0.57 -26.14 -11.06
N ASP A 175 -1.75 -26.79 -10.89
CA ASP A 175 -2.56 -26.74 -9.67
C ASP A 175 -2.18 -27.89 -8.72
N PHE A 176 -1.82 -27.53 -7.47
CA PHE A 176 -1.45 -28.46 -6.40
C PHE A 176 -2.53 -28.46 -5.28
N SER A 177 -3.80 -28.40 -5.64
CA SER A 177 -4.92 -28.12 -4.73
C SER A 177 -5.32 -29.22 -3.74
N ASN A 178 -4.63 -30.39 -3.72
CA ASN A 178 -4.95 -31.48 -2.79
C ASN A 178 -4.48 -31.23 -1.35
N ILE A 179 -4.32 -29.94 -0.96
CA ILE A 179 -3.66 -29.56 0.29
C ILE A 179 -4.68 -29.20 1.35
N GLN A 180 -4.57 -29.85 2.49
CA GLN A 180 -5.24 -29.40 3.71
C GLN A 180 -4.34 -28.36 4.41
N SER A 181 -4.54 -27.08 4.14
CA SER A 181 -3.89 -26.02 4.88
C SER A 181 -4.82 -25.49 5.98
N PRO A 182 -4.35 -25.41 7.23
CA PRO A 182 -5.15 -24.85 8.30
C PRO A 182 -5.51 -23.40 8.00
N GLN A 183 -6.73 -23.01 8.37
CA GLN A 183 -7.12 -21.61 8.36
C GLN A 183 -6.21 -20.85 9.32
N ARG A 184 -5.56 -19.80 8.84
CA ARG A 184 -4.74 -18.92 9.66
C ARG A 184 -5.60 -17.77 10.14
N ARG A 185 -5.55 -17.48 11.43
CA ARG A 185 -6.15 -16.29 12.02
C ARG A 185 -5.06 -15.34 12.47
N TRP A 186 -5.37 -14.06 12.46
CA TRP A 186 -4.43 -13.02 12.87
C TRP A 186 -5.16 -11.87 13.56
N ILE A 187 -4.41 -11.17 14.39
CA ILE A 187 -4.80 -9.93 15.05
C ILE A 187 -3.72 -8.93 14.77
N ASP A 188 -4.09 -7.77 14.21
CA ASP A 188 -3.18 -6.66 14.03
C ASP A 188 -3.58 -5.50 14.95
N ARG A 189 -2.57 -4.91 15.58
CA ARG A 189 -2.67 -3.69 16.36
C ARG A 189 -1.79 -2.65 15.73
N VAL A 190 -2.34 -1.48 15.48
CA VAL A 190 -1.63 -0.40 14.80
C VAL A 190 -1.74 0.87 15.62
N ILE A 191 -0.60 1.52 15.86
CA ILE A 191 -0.53 2.84 16.45
C ILE A 191 0.25 3.73 15.48
N GLY A 192 -0.29 4.89 15.18
CA GLY A 192 0.33 5.83 14.24
C GLY A 192 0.26 7.27 14.68
N THR A 193 1.18 8.06 14.20
CA THR A 193 1.15 9.51 14.32
C THR A 193 1.59 10.15 13.02
N GLN A 194 0.97 11.30 12.70
CA GLN A 194 1.34 12.10 11.55
C GLN A 194 1.42 13.56 11.92
N ILE A 195 2.49 14.21 11.47
CA ILE A 195 2.64 15.66 11.45
C ILE A 195 2.47 16.10 10.00
N ASP A 196 1.45 16.91 9.76
CA ASP A 196 1.08 17.38 8.43
C ASP A 196 1.19 18.91 8.36
N LEU A 197 2.32 19.38 7.86
CA LEU A 197 2.64 20.80 7.66
C LEU A 197 2.43 21.21 6.19
N THR A 198 1.43 20.62 5.53
CA THR A 198 1.08 20.92 4.14
C THR A 198 -0.04 21.96 4.04
N ASP A 199 -0.23 22.52 2.86
CA ASP A 199 -1.32 23.45 2.52
C ASP A 199 -2.68 22.74 2.44
N ASN A 200 -2.71 21.46 2.04
CA ASN A 200 -3.93 20.68 1.87
C ASN A 200 -3.75 19.25 2.40
N HIS A 201 -4.78 18.75 3.12
CA HIS A 201 -4.70 17.40 3.69
C HIS A 201 -4.86 16.29 2.63
N LEU A 202 -5.80 16.44 1.70
CA LEU A 202 -6.10 15.42 0.69
C LEU A 202 -5.15 15.46 -0.50
N ASP A 203 -4.90 16.63 -1.06
CA ASP A 203 -4.03 16.81 -2.24
C ASP A 203 -3.01 17.95 -2.00
N PRO A 204 -1.95 17.66 -1.24
CA PRO A 204 -0.93 18.66 -0.95
C PRO A 204 -0.17 19.12 -2.18
N ASN A 205 -0.01 20.46 -2.29
CA ASN A 205 0.86 21.08 -3.29
C ASN A 205 2.15 21.60 -2.67
N GLU A 206 2.13 21.85 -1.37
CA GLU A 206 3.18 22.56 -0.67
C GLU A 206 3.32 22.08 0.78
N GLY A 207 4.57 22.01 1.27
CA GLY A 207 4.86 21.70 2.67
C GLY A 207 5.50 20.34 2.91
N LEU A 208 5.35 19.85 4.14
CA LEU A 208 6.02 18.62 4.62
C LEU A 208 5.02 17.76 5.41
N ARG A 209 5.04 16.46 5.15
CA ARG A 209 4.30 15.46 5.91
C ARG A 209 5.24 14.39 6.44
N ILE A 210 5.14 14.08 7.73
CA ILE A 210 5.94 13.06 8.40
C ILE A 210 4.98 12.13 9.11
N GLY A 211 5.01 10.84 8.79
CA GLY A 211 4.20 9.81 9.43
C GLY A 211 5.06 8.70 10.00
N ILE A 212 4.67 8.19 11.16
CA ILE A 212 5.27 7.03 11.81
C ILE A 212 4.14 6.06 12.13
N LEU A 213 4.31 4.79 11.79
CA LEU A 213 3.37 3.73 12.08
C LEU A 213 4.11 2.58 12.77
N HIS A 214 3.55 2.11 13.87
CA HIS A 214 3.94 0.88 14.53
C HIS A 214 2.79 -0.12 14.41
N SER A 215 3.06 -1.31 13.88
CA SER A 215 2.08 -2.38 13.76
C SER A 215 2.62 -3.66 14.36
N GLU A 216 1.77 -4.38 15.10
CA GLU A 216 2.05 -5.70 15.65
C GLU A 216 1.06 -6.69 15.07
N SER A 217 1.59 -7.76 14.46
CA SER A 217 0.79 -8.87 13.93
C SER A 217 0.97 -10.10 14.80
N ASN A 218 -0.14 -10.60 15.36
CA ASN A 218 -0.18 -11.81 16.15
C ASN A 218 -1.02 -12.88 15.44
N TYR A 219 -0.44 -14.05 15.24
CA TYR A 219 -1.09 -15.15 14.52
C TYR A 219 -1.76 -16.16 15.44
N GLY A 220 -1.49 -16.11 16.76
CA GLY A 220 -2.05 -17.04 17.74
C GLY A 220 -1.70 -18.51 17.45
N LEU A 221 -0.68 -18.74 16.64
CA LEU A 221 -0.21 -20.06 16.21
C LEU A 221 1.26 -20.16 16.59
N ASN A 222 1.61 -21.13 17.42
CA ASN A 222 3.00 -21.35 17.85
C ASN A 222 3.96 -21.67 16.70
N GLU A 223 3.44 -21.93 15.50
CA GLU A 223 4.25 -22.25 14.32
C GLU A 223 4.68 -21.03 13.52
N LEU A 224 3.94 -19.93 13.63
CA LEU A 224 4.26 -18.69 12.92
C LEU A 224 4.80 -17.66 13.91
N SER A 225 5.87 -17.00 13.55
CA SER A 225 6.40 -15.90 14.35
C SER A 225 5.42 -14.73 14.35
N ASP A 226 5.17 -14.20 15.53
CA ASP A 226 4.62 -12.88 15.69
C ASP A 226 5.71 -11.84 15.45
N TYR A 227 5.37 -10.71 14.88
CA TYR A 227 6.35 -9.68 14.57
C TYR A 227 5.74 -8.28 14.61
N ALA A 228 6.59 -7.30 14.85
CA ALA A 228 6.23 -5.90 14.75
C ALA A 228 6.95 -5.22 13.59
N VAL A 229 6.33 -4.19 13.04
CA VAL A 229 6.84 -3.37 11.95
C VAL A 229 6.79 -1.91 12.35
N ASN A 230 7.88 -1.18 12.09
CA ASN A 230 7.96 0.26 12.24
C ASN A 230 8.16 0.90 10.87
N ASP A 231 7.23 1.73 10.45
CA ASP A 231 7.26 2.46 9.20
C ASP A 231 7.47 3.95 9.45
N LEU A 232 8.40 4.55 8.72
CA LEU A 232 8.63 5.98 8.66
C LEU A 232 8.37 6.45 7.22
N ASN A 233 7.56 7.46 7.06
CA ASN A 233 7.24 8.07 5.76
C ASN A 233 7.40 9.58 5.83
N VAL A 234 8.23 10.14 4.98
CA VAL A 234 8.46 11.59 4.88
C VAL A 234 8.17 12.03 3.46
N THR A 235 7.27 12.99 3.29
CA THR A 235 6.92 13.53 1.97
C THR A 235 7.03 15.05 1.99
N ALA A 236 7.86 15.59 1.09
CA ALA A 236 7.99 17.02 0.87
C ALA A 236 7.32 17.40 -0.46
N TYR A 237 6.57 18.48 -0.44
CA TYR A 237 5.84 19.02 -1.58
C TYR A 237 6.34 20.42 -1.89
N PHE A 238 6.65 20.65 -3.15
CA PHE A 238 7.19 21.93 -3.65
C PHE A 238 6.27 22.43 -4.76
N PRO A 239 5.62 23.58 -4.60
CA PRO A 239 4.85 24.19 -5.67
C PRO A 239 5.79 24.58 -6.81
N PHE A 240 5.40 24.20 -8.02
CA PHE A 240 6.16 24.48 -9.23
C PHE A 240 5.18 24.98 -10.28
N PHE A 241 5.17 26.27 -10.56
CA PHE A 241 4.07 26.98 -11.22
C PHE A 241 2.75 26.91 -10.39
N GLU A 242 1.69 27.54 -10.87
CA GLU A 242 0.42 27.68 -10.13
C GLU A 242 -0.34 26.38 -9.91
N THR A 243 -0.18 25.41 -10.83
CA THR A 243 -0.96 24.16 -10.86
C THR A 243 -0.10 22.89 -10.80
N HIS A 244 1.19 23.04 -10.58
CA HIS A 244 2.15 21.94 -10.63
C HIS A 244 2.80 21.72 -9.26
N THR A 245 3.06 20.47 -8.94
CA THR A 245 3.72 20.08 -7.69
C THR A 245 4.87 19.14 -7.98
N LEU A 246 6.05 19.44 -7.46
CA LEU A 246 7.15 18.50 -7.37
C LEU A 246 7.13 17.87 -5.98
N LEU A 247 7.12 16.54 -5.92
CA LEU A 247 7.04 15.78 -4.68
C LEU A 247 8.27 14.90 -4.54
N PHE A 248 8.83 14.88 -3.35
CA PHE A 248 9.84 13.91 -2.94
C PHE A 248 9.31 13.11 -1.74
N ASN A 249 9.37 11.78 -1.83
CA ASN A 249 8.99 10.89 -0.73
C ASN A 249 10.16 9.98 -0.36
N ALA A 250 10.37 9.80 0.93
CA ALA A 250 11.29 8.84 1.50
C ALA A 250 10.54 7.95 2.50
N PHE A 251 10.62 6.65 2.28
CA PHE A 251 10.02 5.63 3.11
C PHE A 251 11.06 4.66 3.63
N GLN A 252 10.93 4.27 4.89
CA GLN A 252 11.73 3.22 5.51
C GLN A 252 10.84 2.36 6.40
N SER A 253 11.01 1.04 6.30
CA SER A 253 10.33 0.05 7.14
C SER A 253 11.33 -0.89 7.77
N ARG A 254 11.09 -1.24 9.04
CA ARG A 254 11.88 -2.22 9.79
C ARG A 254 10.96 -3.15 10.56
N SER A 255 11.26 -4.43 10.51
CA SER A 255 10.53 -5.43 11.28
C SER A 255 11.43 -6.18 12.25
N TYR A 256 10.83 -6.73 13.29
CA TYR A 256 11.50 -7.60 14.25
C TYR A 256 10.50 -8.60 14.84
N ILE A 257 11.02 -9.78 15.21
CA ILE A 257 10.22 -10.86 15.79
C ILE A 257 9.89 -10.49 17.24
N THR A 258 8.64 -10.63 17.62
CA THR A 258 8.15 -10.42 19.00
C THR A 258 7.90 -11.75 19.71
N ASP A 259 7.51 -12.80 18.96
CA ASP A 259 7.42 -14.17 19.47
C ASP A 259 7.88 -15.14 18.37
N ASN A 260 8.66 -16.14 18.75
CA ASN A 260 9.32 -17.03 17.81
C ASN A 260 8.37 -18.10 17.30
N GLY A 261 8.36 -18.32 15.97
CA GLY A 261 7.75 -19.45 15.33
C GLY A 261 8.72 -20.63 15.17
N ILE A 262 8.23 -21.69 14.53
CA ILE A 262 9.05 -22.86 14.22
C ILE A 262 10.08 -22.53 13.13
N VAL A 263 11.35 -22.85 13.42
CA VAL A 263 12.46 -22.72 12.46
C VAL A 263 13.01 -24.08 12.00
N ASP A 264 12.35 -25.17 12.39
CA ASP A 264 12.63 -26.51 11.88
C ASP A 264 11.93 -26.74 10.54
N GLU A 265 12.70 -27.01 9.50
CA GLU A 265 12.18 -27.18 8.14
C GLU A 265 11.25 -28.39 8.02
N ASN A 266 11.57 -29.50 8.69
CA ASN A 266 10.76 -30.72 8.62
C ASN A 266 9.41 -30.53 9.30
N ALA A 267 9.40 -29.83 10.45
CA ALA A 267 8.15 -29.50 11.14
C ALA A 267 7.25 -28.57 10.30
N LEU A 268 7.85 -27.57 9.63
CA LEU A 268 7.13 -26.69 8.70
C LEU A 268 6.62 -27.47 7.48
N ARG A 269 7.43 -28.37 6.92
CA ARG A 269 7.07 -29.20 5.76
C ARG A 269 5.90 -30.13 6.10
N ASN A 270 5.91 -30.77 7.25
CA ASN A 270 4.80 -31.63 7.70
C ASN A 270 3.48 -30.89 7.86
N LYS A 271 3.51 -29.59 8.16
CA LYS A 271 2.30 -28.78 8.41
C LYS A 271 1.87 -27.91 7.23
N TYR A 272 2.81 -27.36 6.49
CA TYR A 272 2.58 -26.40 5.41
C TYR A 272 3.07 -26.88 4.05
N GLY A 273 3.68 -28.07 3.97
CA GLY A 273 4.12 -28.69 2.73
C GLY A 273 2.96 -28.98 1.78
N LEU A 274 3.28 -29.27 0.55
CA LEU A 274 2.33 -29.62 -0.50
C LEU A 274 2.03 -31.14 -0.53
N GLY A 275 2.79 -31.93 0.25
CA GLY A 275 2.69 -33.38 0.25
C GLY A 275 3.17 -34.01 -1.06
N CYS A 276 4.12 -33.36 -1.75
CA CYS A 276 4.69 -33.88 -2.98
C CYS A 276 5.36 -35.22 -2.74
N ASP A 277 4.99 -36.23 -3.51
CA ASP A 277 5.67 -37.52 -3.52
C ASP A 277 7.03 -37.35 -4.23
N LEU A 278 8.11 -37.55 -3.47
CA LEU A 278 9.48 -37.39 -3.96
C LEU A 278 9.87 -38.44 -5.03
N GLU A 279 9.12 -39.54 -5.14
CA GLU A 279 9.45 -40.66 -6.08
C GLU A 279 8.62 -40.55 -7.38
N THR A 280 7.41 -39.99 -7.35
CA THR A 280 6.48 -40.07 -8.48
C THR A 280 6.04 -38.69 -9.02
N GLU A 281 6.26 -37.60 -8.29
CA GLU A 281 5.79 -36.29 -8.68
C GLU A 281 6.82 -35.43 -9.42
N THR A 282 6.31 -34.47 -10.18
CA THR A 282 7.11 -33.60 -11.04
C THR A 282 8.02 -32.67 -10.23
N THR A 283 9.17 -32.31 -10.80
CA THR A 283 10.08 -31.29 -10.26
C THR A 283 9.34 -29.97 -9.92
N ALA A 284 8.24 -29.68 -10.60
CA ALA A 284 7.40 -28.51 -10.37
C ALA A 284 6.77 -28.49 -8.96
N CYS A 285 6.18 -29.62 -8.51
CA CYS A 285 5.63 -29.73 -7.15
C CYS A 285 6.71 -29.52 -6.09
N GLN A 286 7.86 -30.20 -6.26
CA GLN A 286 8.98 -30.09 -5.32
C GLN A 286 9.53 -28.66 -5.23
N ASN A 287 9.63 -27.95 -6.35
CA ASN A 287 10.06 -26.55 -6.39
C ASN A 287 9.05 -25.64 -5.68
N ALA A 288 7.76 -25.80 -5.95
CA ALA A 288 6.70 -25.02 -5.31
C ALA A 288 6.67 -25.26 -3.80
N GLU A 289 6.81 -26.53 -3.35
CA GLU A 289 6.91 -26.88 -1.93
C GLU A 289 8.14 -26.26 -1.29
N THR A 290 9.29 -26.35 -1.91
CA THR A 290 10.54 -25.79 -1.38
C THR A 290 10.44 -24.27 -1.23
N ARG A 291 9.91 -23.55 -2.23
CA ARG A 291 9.67 -22.10 -2.13
C ARG A 291 8.72 -21.75 -1.00
N ARG A 292 7.62 -22.50 -0.84
CA ARG A 292 6.65 -22.30 0.22
C ARG A 292 7.25 -22.50 1.61
N ILE A 293 8.00 -23.58 1.81
CA ILE A 293 8.65 -23.86 3.10
C ILE A 293 9.72 -22.80 3.39
N ASN A 294 10.53 -22.43 2.41
CA ASN A 294 11.51 -21.36 2.55
C ASN A 294 10.87 -20.01 2.90
N TYR A 295 9.71 -19.68 2.32
CA TYR A 295 8.97 -18.48 2.66
C TYR A 295 8.62 -18.43 4.17
N TRP A 296 8.06 -19.53 4.72
CA TRP A 296 7.70 -19.60 6.13
C TRP A 296 8.91 -19.64 7.06
N LEU A 297 9.92 -20.44 6.69
CA LEU A 297 11.16 -20.54 7.45
C LEU A 297 11.84 -19.17 7.57
N LYS A 298 12.04 -18.48 6.46
CA LYS A 298 12.70 -17.17 6.43
C LYS A 298 11.88 -16.10 7.14
N ARG A 299 10.55 -16.12 7.02
CA ARG A 299 9.68 -15.24 7.76
C ARG A 299 9.78 -15.47 9.28
N ASN A 300 9.83 -16.72 9.73
CA ASN A 300 9.99 -17.06 11.14
C ASN A 300 11.38 -16.73 11.68
N GLN A 301 12.42 -16.75 10.84
CA GLN A 301 13.78 -16.39 11.22
C GLN A 301 14.06 -14.87 11.26
N SER A 302 13.44 -14.10 10.39
CA SER A 302 13.85 -12.72 10.13
C SER A 302 12.70 -11.73 10.03
N SER A 303 11.46 -12.11 10.37
CA SER A 303 10.27 -11.27 10.21
C SER A 303 10.03 -10.76 8.76
N LYS A 304 9.15 -9.78 8.58
CA LYS A 304 8.84 -9.19 7.27
C LYS A 304 8.44 -7.73 7.45
N ALA A 305 9.27 -6.81 6.97
CA ALA A 305 8.92 -5.39 6.87
C ALA A 305 7.89 -5.14 5.76
N THR A 306 7.36 -3.93 5.69
CA THR A 306 6.48 -3.50 4.60
C THR A 306 7.17 -3.74 3.25
N ALA A 307 6.57 -4.62 2.45
CA ALA A 307 7.13 -5.05 1.17
C ALA A 307 7.07 -3.93 0.12
N LEU A 308 7.93 -4.04 -0.88
CA LEU A 308 7.93 -3.19 -2.06
C LEU A 308 7.32 -3.93 -3.25
N GLY A 309 6.67 -3.19 -4.13
CA GLY A 309 5.89 -3.67 -5.26
C GLY A 309 4.39 -3.52 -5.02
N GLY A 310 3.65 -3.19 -6.07
CA GLY A 310 2.19 -3.07 -6.07
C GLY A 310 1.69 -1.64 -6.01
N LEU A 311 0.70 -1.39 -5.16
CA LEU A 311 -0.13 -0.19 -5.24
C LEU A 311 0.58 1.10 -4.82
N ASN A 312 1.42 1.06 -3.78
CA ASN A 312 1.88 2.26 -3.12
C ASN A 312 3.35 2.62 -3.40
N ARG A 313 4.18 1.63 -3.67
CA ARG A 313 5.63 1.80 -3.81
C ARG A 313 6.16 0.81 -4.81
N MET A 314 7.12 1.23 -5.65
CA MET A 314 7.68 0.40 -6.74
C MET A 314 6.58 -0.13 -7.67
N ARG A 315 5.78 0.79 -8.21
CA ARG A 315 4.52 0.53 -8.94
C ARG A 315 4.66 -0.29 -10.23
N ALA A 316 5.87 -0.48 -10.74
CA ALA A 316 6.14 -1.35 -11.89
C ALA A 316 6.28 -2.83 -11.53
N TYR A 317 6.14 -3.21 -10.27
CA TYR A 317 6.35 -4.57 -9.79
C TYR A 317 5.09 -5.11 -9.13
N SER A 318 4.91 -6.43 -9.20
CA SER A 318 3.78 -7.13 -8.58
C SER A 318 3.68 -6.83 -7.08
N LEU A 319 2.49 -6.97 -6.53
CA LEU A 319 2.24 -6.77 -5.10
C LEU A 319 3.15 -7.66 -4.24
N GLY A 320 3.92 -7.03 -3.35
CA GLY A 320 4.84 -7.74 -2.45
C GLY A 320 6.06 -8.36 -3.11
N ARG A 321 6.45 -7.88 -4.29
CA ARG A 321 7.55 -8.41 -5.13
C ARG A 321 8.88 -8.51 -4.40
N PHE A 322 9.23 -7.51 -3.59
CA PHE A 322 10.47 -7.49 -2.82
C PHE A 322 10.15 -7.35 -1.33
N TYR A 323 10.69 -8.25 -0.51
CA TYR A 323 10.52 -8.20 0.94
C TYR A 323 11.74 -8.77 1.67
N ALA A 324 12.00 -8.23 2.87
CA ALA A 324 13.01 -8.68 3.82
C ALA A 324 12.67 -8.11 5.21
N ALA A 325 13.57 -8.18 6.18
CA ALA A 325 13.40 -7.58 7.51
C ALA A 325 13.42 -6.04 7.47
N ASN A 326 14.02 -5.45 6.44
CA ASN A 326 14.09 -4.00 6.23
C ASN A 326 13.74 -3.68 4.78
N SER A 327 13.08 -2.54 4.55
CA SER A 327 12.83 -1.98 3.22
C SER A 327 13.01 -0.47 3.21
N SER A 328 13.37 0.08 2.06
CA SER A 328 13.42 1.52 1.81
C SER A 328 12.93 1.83 0.39
N ASN A 329 12.25 2.97 0.24
CA ASN A 329 11.79 3.44 -1.06
C ASN A 329 11.91 4.95 -1.13
N TYR A 330 12.35 5.46 -2.28
CA TYR A 330 12.48 6.89 -2.59
C TYR A 330 11.73 7.18 -3.87
N VAL A 331 10.95 8.24 -3.86
CA VAL A 331 10.10 8.62 -4.99
C VAL A 331 10.33 10.09 -5.32
N LEU A 332 10.48 10.38 -6.59
CA LEU A 332 10.37 11.71 -7.16
C LEU A 332 9.15 11.70 -8.08
N GLU A 333 8.19 12.58 -7.84
CA GLU A 333 6.96 12.64 -8.61
C GLU A 333 6.65 14.09 -8.98
N TYR A 334 6.34 14.34 -10.24
CA TYR A 334 5.88 15.61 -10.76
C TYR A 334 4.41 15.50 -11.12
N ARG A 335 3.59 16.40 -10.59
CA ARG A 335 2.12 16.43 -10.72
C ARG A 335 1.68 17.66 -11.49
N LEU A 336 0.72 17.45 -12.39
CA LEU A 336 0.00 18.50 -13.11
C LEU A 336 -1.47 18.40 -12.77
N ASN A 337 -2.03 19.46 -12.20
CA ASN A 337 -3.46 19.63 -12.00
C ASN A 337 -4.00 20.47 -13.15
N TYR A 338 -4.82 19.92 -14.04
CA TYR A 338 -5.33 20.66 -15.20
C TYR A 338 -6.83 20.89 -15.17
N SER A 339 -7.52 20.38 -14.17
CA SER A 339 -8.95 20.64 -14.01
C SER A 339 -9.30 20.57 -12.54
N GLU A 340 -9.69 21.71 -11.98
CA GLU A 340 -10.34 21.80 -10.69
C GLU A 340 -11.77 22.30 -10.92
N LYS A 341 -12.73 21.35 -10.92
CA LYS A 341 -14.14 21.73 -10.98
C LYS A 341 -14.67 21.89 -9.57
N ARG A 342 -14.81 23.13 -9.14
CA ARG A 342 -15.44 23.50 -7.85
C ARG A 342 -16.95 23.33 -7.87
N THR A 343 -17.59 23.31 -9.05
CA THR A 343 -19.03 23.06 -9.18
C THR A 343 -19.33 21.57 -9.10
N PRO A 344 -20.26 21.15 -8.23
CA PRO A 344 -20.64 19.75 -8.12
C PRO A 344 -21.19 19.19 -9.43
N ILE A 345 -20.79 17.97 -9.75
CA ILE A 345 -21.34 17.20 -10.86
C ILE A 345 -22.54 16.42 -10.33
N ASN A 346 -23.66 16.52 -11.04
CA ASN A 346 -24.85 15.73 -10.77
C ASN A 346 -25.23 14.96 -12.02
N TRP A 347 -25.34 13.65 -11.89
CA TRP A 347 -25.74 12.74 -12.97
C TRP A 347 -26.50 11.55 -12.38
N ILE A 348 -27.06 10.66 -13.22
CA ILE A 348 -27.97 9.57 -12.81
C ILE A 348 -27.38 8.68 -11.69
N PHE A 349 -26.06 8.46 -11.70
CA PHE A 349 -25.37 7.56 -10.75
C PHE A 349 -24.44 8.28 -9.77
N LEU A 350 -24.44 9.62 -9.76
CA LEU A 350 -23.62 10.42 -8.85
C LEU A 350 -24.26 11.79 -8.61
N GLY A 351 -24.11 12.32 -7.41
CA GLY A 351 -24.65 13.62 -7.01
C GLY A 351 -23.74 14.33 -6.02
N GLY A 352 -23.60 15.64 -6.17
CA GLY A 352 -22.77 16.47 -5.30
C GLY A 352 -21.27 16.24 -5.46
N ILE A 353 -20.83 15.59 -6.54
CA ILE A 353 -19.45 15.13 -6.70
C ILE A 353 -18.56 16.24 -7.28
N ARG A 354 -17.46 16.54 -6.60
CA ARG A 354 -16.40 17.42 -7.11
C ARG A 354 -15.23 16.60 -7.59
N THR A 355 -14.59 17.04 -8.67
CA THR A 355 -13.49 16.30 -9.29
C THR A 355 -12.28 17.19 -9.56
N VAL A 356 -11.11 16.68 -9.25
CA VAL A 356 -9.82 17.21 -9.73
C VAL A 356 -9.19 16.15 -10.63
N LEU A 357 -8.74 16.57 -11.81
CA LEU A 357 -8.00 15.71 -12.72
C LEU A 357 -6.52 16.06 -12.67
N GLN A 358 -5.71 15.04 -12.47
CA GLN A 358 -4.27 15.18 -12.29
C GLN A 358 -3.51 14.15 -13.14
N THR A 359 -2.41 14.56 -13.74
CA THR A 359 -1.40 13.66 -14.31
C THR A 359 -0.13 13.71 -13.46
N SER A 360 0.51 12.59 -13.28
CA SER A 360 1.79 12.49 -12.58
C SER A 360 2.83 11.77 -13.44
N PHE A 361 4.08 12.21 -13.34
CA PHE A 361 5.25 11.50 -13.83
C PHE A 361 6.12 11.14 -12.62
N PHE A 362 6.54 9.89 -12.52
CA PHE A 362 7.25 9.45 -11.33
C PHE A 362 8.46 8.58 -11.66
N TYR A 363 9.44 8.68 -10.79
CA TYR A 363 10.57 7.78 -10.68
C TYR A 363 10.67 7.27 -9.25
N GLU A 364 10.81 5.97 -9.09
CA GLU A 364 10.91 5.30 -7.81
C GLU A 364 12.17 4.45 -7.77
N THR A 365 12.78 4.37 -6.60
CA THR A 365 13.88 3.43 -6.37
C THR A 365 13.77 2.87 -4.96
N GLY A 366 14.02 1.58 -4.81
CA GLY A 366 13.84 0.92 -3.53
C GLY A 366 14.75 -0.29 -3.35
N SER A 367 14.88 -0.71 -2.11
CA SER A 367 15.69 -1.85 -1.70
C SER A 367 15.08 -2.58 -0.53
N VAL A 368 15.40 -3.85 -0.40
CA VAL A 368 15.09 -4.69 0.76
C VAL A 368 16.31 -5.49 1.19
N SER A 369 16.51 -5.67 2.50
CA SER A 369 17.61 -6.47 3.04
C SER A 369 17.27 -6.98 4.44
N ASP A 370 17.77 -8.15 4.80
CA ASP A 370 17.70 -8.63 6.19
C ASP A 370 18.69 -7.92 7.10
N ASP A 371 19.81 -7.46 6.55
CA ASP A 371 20.78 -6.64 7.25
C ASP A 371 20.60 -5.16 6.88
N ILE A 372 20.31 -4.34 7.89
CA ILE A 372 20.10 -2.89 7.71
C ILE A 372 21.35 -2.18 7.12
N ALA A 373 22.56 -2.67 7.42
CA ALA A 373 23.80 -2.09 6.91
C ALA A 373 23.92 -2.27 5.38
N ARG A 374 23.26 -3.29 4.83
CA ARG A 374 23.27 -3.64 3.42
C ARG A 374 22.06 -3.14 2.64
N LEU A 375 21.14 -2.44 3.30
CA LEU A 375 19.84 -2.04 2.73
C LEU A 375 19.98 -1.24 1.42
N HIS A 376 21.08 -0.49 1.23
CA HIS A 376 21.27 0.34 0.04
C HIS A 376 22.38 -0.16 -0.92
N GLU A 377 22.89 -1.37 -0.70
CA GLU A 377 23.92 -1.94 -1.60
C GLU A 377 23.37 -2.24 -3.00
N LYS A 378 22.11 -2.67 -3.06
CA LYS A 378 21.40 -3.01 -4.30
C LYS A 378 20.05 -2.31 -4.32
N MET A 379 19.74 -1.63 -5.41
CA MET A 379 18.50 -0.88 -5.59
C MET A 379 17.82 -1.33 -6.89
N LYS A 380 16.49 -1.46 -6.84
CA LYS A 380 15.64 -1.60 -8.04
C LYS A 380 14.98 -0.26 -8.32
N SER A 381 14.62 -0.02 -9.57
CA SER A 381 14.00 1.23 -9.99
C SER A 381 12.77 0.99 -10.85
N SER A 382 11.84 1.93 -10.79
CA SER A 382 10.69 2.01 -11.68
C SER A 382 10.42 3.47 -12.07
N PHE A 383 9.79 3.67 -13.23
CA PHE A 383 9.31 4.97 -13.66
C PHE A 383 8.00 4.81 -14.39
N GLY A 384 7.20 5.86 -14.43
CA GLY A 384 5.90 5.77 -15.06
C GLY A 384 5.15 7.08 -15.15
N VAL A 385 3.92 6.93 -15.66
CA VAL A 385 2.93 8.00 -15.74
C VAL A 385 1.67 7.56 -15.04
N GLY A 386 1.04 8.46 -14.28
CA GLY A 386 -0.21 8.24 -13.58
C GLY A 386 -1.26 9.26 -13.99
N PHE A 387 -2.51 8.81 -14.12
CA PHE A 387 -3.70 9.64 -14.28
C PHE A 387 -4.59 9.46 -13.06
N ARG A 388 -5.05 10.55 -12.48
CA ARG A 388 -5.86 10.53 -11.26
C ARG A 388 -7.11 11.35 -11.42
N ALA A 389 -8.21 10.80 -10.92
CA ALA A 389 -9.45 11.52 -10.70
C ALA A 389 -9.71 11.53 -9.18
N ILE A 390 -9.60 12.69 -8.56
CA ILE A 390 -9.94 12.89 -7.15
C ILE A 390 -11.43 13.19 -7.12
N ILE A 391 -12.21 12.29 -6.56
CA ILE A 391 -13.67 12.30 -6.60
C ILE A 391 -14.18 12.33 -5.15
N SER A 392 -14.57 13.51 -4.65
CA SER A 392 -15.09 13.69 -3.28
C SER A 392 -14.29 12.93 -2.20
N GLY A 393 -12.94 13.06 -2.25
CA GLY A 393 -12.04 12.38 -1.29
C GLY A 393 -11.61 10.97 -1.69
N LEU A 394 -12.24 10.34 -2.66
CA LEU A 394 -11.75 9.10 -3.26
C LEU A 394 -10.80 9.40 -4.42
N ILE A 395 -9.64 8.78 -4.42
CA ILE A 395 -8.66 8.94 -5.49
C ILE A 395 -8.66 7.70 -6.36
N TYR A 396 -9.29 7.81 -7.53
CA TYR A 396 -9.27 6.79 -8.55
C TYR A 396 -8.10 7.06 -9.49
N ARG A 397 -7.19 6.12 -9.62
CA ARG A 397 -5.96 6.30 -10.38
C ARG A 397 -5.66 5.17 -11.34
N PHE A 398 -5.08 5.53 -12.46
CA PHE A 398 -4.46 4.64 -13.42
C PHE A 398 -2.98 4.99 -13.52
N ASP A 399 -2.11 4.05 -13.17
CA ASP A 399 -0.66 4.17 -13.33
C ASP A 399 -0.18 3.18 -14.40
N LEU A 400 0.70 3.62 -15.27
CA LEU A 400 1.46 2.78 -16.19
C LEU A 400 2.93 2.92 -15.86
N ALA A 401 3.53 1.89 -15.32
CA ALA A 401 4.88 1.91 -14.81
C ALA A 401 5.77 0.87 -15.53
N LYS A 402 7.05 1.16 -15.65
CA LYS A 402 8.06 0.27 -16.22
C LYS A 402 9.20 0.06 -15.23
N GLY A 403 9.54 -1.21 -15.00
CA GLY A 403 10.66 -1.68 -14.20
C GLY A 403 11.44 -2.78 -14.93
N GLU A 404 12.30 -3.47 -14.20
CA GLU A 404 13.05 -4.61 -14.76
C GLU A 404 12.15 -5.80 -15.12
N ASP A 405 11.07 -6.03 -14.35
CA ASP A 405 10.12 -7.13 -14.60
C ASP A 405 9.22 -6.87 -15.82
N GLY A 406 9.17 -5.64 -16.34
CA GLY A 406 8.36 -5.26 -17.50
C GLY A 406 7.55 -3.99 -17.29
N ILE A 407 6.41 -3.93 -17.98
CA ILE A 407 5.42 -2.84 -17.86
C ILE A 407 4.23 -3.35 -17.05
N ALA A 408 3.87 -2.62 -16.00
CA ALA A 408 2.74 -2.93 -15.13
C ALA A 408 1.67 -1.83 -15.21
N PRO A 409 0.45 -2.14 -15.68
CA PRO A 409 -0.70 -1.27 -15.53
C PRO A 409 -1.32 -1.48 -14.14
N THR A 410 -1.69 -0.39 -13.46
CA THR A 410 -2.43 -0.43 -12.20
C THR A 410 -3.62 0.51 -12.28
N LEU A 411 -4.81 0.01 -11.96
CA LEU A 411 -6.04 0.78 -11.89
C LEU A 411 -6.68 0.50 -10.53
N PHE A 412 -6.70 1.49 -9.65
CA PHE A 412 -7.07 1.27 -8.25
C PHE A 412 -7.61 2.54 -7.58
N ILE A 413 -8.19 2.37 -6.38
CA ILE A 413 -8.68 3.47 -5.54
C ILE A 413 -7.77 3.58 -4.32
N ASN A 414 -6.82 4.48 -4.33
CA ASN A 414 -6.08 4.94 -3.16
C ASN A 414 -5.17 6.12 -3.51
N TYR A 415 -4.66 6.80 -2.48
CA TYR A 415 -3.56 7.74 -2.63
C TYR A 415 -2.23 6.99 -2.59
N PRO A 416 -1.36 7.08 -3.63
CA PRO A 416 -0.04 6.48 -3.60
C PRO A 416 0.80 7.15 -2.50
N LEU A 417 1.76 6.41 -1.94
CA LEU A 417 2.68 6.91 -0.90
C LEU A 417 2.02 7.18 0.46
N SER A 418 0.79 6.76 0.66
CA SER A 418 0.13 6.82 1.98
C SER A 418 0.81 5.88 3.00
N LEU A 419 0.64 6.17 4.26
CA LEU A 419 1.09 5.34 5.37
C LEU A 419 -0.14 4.77 6.09
N GLY A 420 -0.59 3.61 5.65
CA GLY A 420 -1.84 3.01 6.13
C GLY A 420 -3.03 3.96 5.91
N THR A 421 -3.82 4.17 6.96
CA THR A 421 -4.95 5.11 6.97
C THR A 421 -4.57 6.54 7.40
N LEU A 422 -3.29 6.79 7.74
CA LEU A 422 -2.82 8.13 8.05
C LEU A 422 -2.75 8.98 6.77
N GLY A 423 -3.33 10.16 6.81
CA GLY A 423 -3.37 11.08 5.68
C GLY A 423 -4.33 10.69 4.56
N SER A 424 -5.33 9.86 4.85
CA SER A 424 -6.39 9.46 3.91
C SER A 424 -7.74 10.08 4.25
#